data_e32ee36634c94206f404eaa27c5c384d
#
_entry.id   e32ee36634c94206f404eaa27c5c384d
#
_cell.length_a   1.000
_cell.length_b   1.000
_cell.length_c   1.000
_cell.angle_alpha   90.00
_cell.angle_beta   90.00
_cell.angle_gamma   90.00
#
_symmetry.space_group_name_H-M   'P 1'
#
loop_
_entity.id
_entity.type
_entity.pdbx_description
1 polymer ?
#
loop_
_entity_poly.entity_id
_entity_poly.type
_entity_poly.pdbx_seq_one_letter_code
_entity_poly.pdbx_strand_id
1 'polypeptide(L)'
;EILRRRAVRSQTELADALAREGIEVAVATLSRDLDELGAVKLRAADGGAGRYVIPEDGSHIPGIPGGTDRLMKLLAELLVSADHSGNTAVLRTPPGAANFLASAVDRANLEDVVGTIAGDDTIFVLAREPVTGAELAERLAALSRRRL
;
A
#
# COMPACT_ATOMS: atom_id res chain seq x y z
N GLU A 1 15.54 -8.27 -4.47
CA GLU A 1 16.93 -8.34 -3.99
C GLU A 1 17.79 -7.18 -4.50
N ILE A 2 17.72 -6.85 -5.81
CA ILE A 2 18.49 -5.73 -6.41
C ILE A 2 18.26 -4.41 -5.68
N LEU A 3 17.00 -4.07 -5.38
CA LEU A 3 16.64 -2.82 -4.68
C LEU A 3 17.17 -2.75 -3.24
N ARG A 4 17.50 -3.89 -2.64
CA ARG A 4 18.15 -3.94 -1.32
C ARG A 4 19.64 -3.70 -1.39
N ARG A 5 20.28 -4.08 -2.49
CA ARG A 5 21.74 -4.01 -2.68
C ARG A 5 22.21 -2.72 -3.31
N ARG A 6 21.36 -2.06 -4.09
CA ARG A 6 21.69 -0.89 -4.90
C ARG A 6 20.64 0.21 -4.79
N ALA A 7 21.11 1.45 -4.83
CA ALA A 7 20.23 2.58 -5.04
C ALA A 7 19.83 2.61 -6.53
N VAL A 8 18.57 2.31 -6.82
CA VAL A 8 17.99 2.35 -8.18
C VAL A 8 17.07 3.56 -8.28
N ARG A 9 17.29 4.40 -9.27
CA ARG A 9 16.63 5.71 -9.40
C ARG A 9 15.55 5.75 -10.48
N SER A 10 15.56 4.79 -11.40
CA SER A 10 14.56 4.71 -12.47
C SER A 10 14.21 3.26 -12.79
N GLN A 11 13.06 3.07 -13.45
CA GLN A 11 12.63 1.76 -13.92
C GLN A 11 13.57 1.22 -15.01
N THR A 12 14.11 2.11 -15.85
CA THR A 12 15.11 1.75 -16.85
C THR A 12 16.39 1.24 -16.21
N GLU A 13 16.89 1.91 -15.19
CA GLU A 13 18.06 1.48 -14.42
C GLU A 13 17.82 0.10 -13.74
N LEU A 14 16.62 -0.14 -13.25
CA LEU A 14 16.26 -1.44 -12.69
C LEU A 14 16.20 -2.53 -13.77
N ALA A 15 15.63 -2.22 -14.94
CA ALA A 15 15.60 -3.15 -16.08
C ALA A 15 17.01 -3.52 -16.54
N ASP A 16 17.92 -2.56 -16.62
CA ASP A 16 19.33 -2.78 -16.97
C ASP A 16 20.05 -3.64 -15.91
N ALA A 17 19.78 -3.40 -14.63
CA ALA A 17 20.35 -4.21 -13.54
C ALA A 17 19.84 -5.66 -13.59
N LEU A 18 18.56 -5.88 -13.87
CA LEU A 18 17.98 -7.20 -14.06
C LEU A 18 18.56 -7.92 -15.29
N ALA A 19 18.75 -7.20 -16.39
CA ALA A 19 19.36 -7.75 -17.61
C ALA A 19 20.79 -8.24 -17.35
N ARG A 20 21.56 -7.55 -16.53
CA ARG A 20 22.91 -7.98 -16.10
C ARG A 20 22.91 -9.27 -15.28
N GLU A 21 21.79 -9.55 -14.59
CA GLU A 21 21.58 -10.80 -13.86
C GLU A 21 20.88 -11.88 -14.69
N GLY A 22 20.74 -11.67 -16.01
CA GLY A 22 20.14 -12.62 -16.95
C GLY A 22 18.61 -12.59 -17.01
N ILE A 23 17.99 -11.56 -16.45
CA ILE A 23 16.52 -11.40 -16.43
C ILE A 23 16.13 -10.25 -17.37
N GLU A 24 15.47 -10.58 -18.49
CA GLU A 24 14.93 -9.58 -19.40
C GLU A 24 13.45 -9.30 -19.09
N VAL A 25 13.12 -8.04 -18.81
CA VAL A 25 11.77 -7.59 -18.47
C VAL A 25 11.47 -6.28 -19.19
N ALA A 26 10.27 -6.18 -19.78
CA ALA A 26 9.79 -4.92 -20.34
C ALA A 26 9.53 -3.91 -19.21
N VAL A 27 9.82 -2.62 -19.45
CA VAL A 27 9.63 -1.55 -18.47
C VAL A 27 8.18 -1.47 -17.99
N ALA A 28 7.19 -1.68 -18.88
CA ALA A 28 5.78 -1.70 -18.52
C ALA A 28 5.42 -2.83 -17.53
N THR A 29 5.99 -4.03 -17.73
CA THR A 29 5.82 -5.15 -16.79
C THR A 29 6.49 -4.86 -15.45
N LEU A 30 7.67 -4.26 -15.49
CA LEU A 30 8.43 -3.89 -14.32
C LEU A 30 7.68 -2.85 -13.47
N SER A 31 7.01 -1.89 -14.11
CA SER A 31 6.18 -0.91 -13.43
C SER A 31 5.05 -1.56 -12.63
N ARG A 32 4.37 -2.55 -13.21
CA ARG A 32 3.33 -3.33 -12.51
C ARG A 32 3.89 -4.13 -11.36
N ASP A 33 5.02 -4.81 -11.57
CA ASP A 33 5.67 -5.61 -10.54
C ASP A 33 6.12 -4.75 -9.35
N LEU A 34 6.64 -3.56 -9.61
CA LEU A 34 7.00 -2.59 -8.57
C LEU A 34 5.77 -2.13 -7.76
N ASP A 35 4.65 -1.89 -8.43
CA ASP A 35 3.39 -1.55 -7.77
C ASP A 35 2.88 -2.69 -6.89
N GLU A 36 2.90 -3.92 -7.39
CA GLU A 36 2.49 -5.11 -6.65
C GLU A 36 3.38 -5.36 -5.42
N LEU A 37 4.69 -5.18 -5.56
CA LEU A 37 5.65 -5.31 -4.47
C LEU A 37 5.62 -4.12 -3.50
N GLY A 38 4.90 -3.07 -3.86
CA GLY A 38 4.80 -1.86 -3.07
C GLY A 38 6.07 -1.04 -3.01
N ALA A 39 6.89 -1.13 -4.03
CA ALA A 39 8.06 -0.29 -4.14
C ALA A 39 7.67 1.19 -4.16
N VAL A 40 8.42 2.00 -3.45
CA VAL A 40 8.20 3.43 -3.32
C VAL A 40 9.46 4.16 -3.75
N LYS A 41 9.28 5.26 -4.48
CA LYS A 41 10.39 6.14 -4.85
C LYS A 41 10.55 7.21 -3.78
N LEU A 42 11.57 7.07 -2.94
CA LEU A 42 11.91 8.05 -1.92
C LEU A 42 12.76 9.16 -2.53
N ARG A 43 12.37 10.42 -2.28
CA ARG A 43 13.20 11.56 -2.65
C ARG A 43 14.47 11.61 -1.80
N ALA A 44 15.58 11.95 -2.41
CA ALA A 44 16.79 12.21 -1.66
C ALA A 44 16.61 13.49 -0.82
N ALA A 45 17.20 13.52 0.38
CA ALA A 45 17.13 14.66 1.29
C ALA A 45 17.77 15.94 0.72
N ASP A 46 18.65 15.80 -0.25
CA ASP A 46 19.34 16.88 -0.96
C ASP A 46 18.58 17.41 -2.19
N GLY A 47 17.37 16.91 -2.44
CA GLY A 47 16.58 17.27 -3.62
C GLY A 47 17.01 16.59 -4.91
N GLY A 48 17.95 15.63 -4.85
CA GLY A 48 18.40 14.83 -5.98
C GLY A 48 17.38 13.78 -6.43
N ALA A 49 17.76 12.95 -7.41
CA ALA A 49 16.91 11.88 -7.93
C ALA A 49 16.58 10.85 -6.83
N GLY A 50 15.30 10.56 -6.66
CA GLY A 50 14.82 9.57 -5.70
C GLY A 50 15.27 8.15 -6.07
N ARG A 51 15.24 7.26 -5.08
CA ARG A 51 15.54 5.84 -5.28
C ARG A 51 14.32 4.98 -4.95
N TYR A 52 14.20 3.84 -5.63
CA TYR A 52 13.19 2.84 -5.29
C TYR A 52 13.59 2.04 -4.06
N VAL A 53 12.64 1.87 -3.16
CA VAL A 53 12.77 1.05 -1.94
C VAL A 53 11.57 0.14 -1.84
N ILE A 54 11.80 -1.14 -1.54
CA ILE A 54 10.75 -2.07 -1.15
C ILE A 54 10.78 -2.12 0.37
N PRO A 55 9.65 -1.81 1.06
CA PRO A 55 9.57 -1.98 2.51
C PRO A 55 9.86 -3.42 2.89
N GLU A 56 10.79 -3.63 3.79
CA GLU A 56 11.03 -4.96 4.36
C GLU A 56 9.90 -5.29 5.34
N ASP A 57 9.40 -6.52 5.27
CA ASP A 57 8.49 -7.12 6.26
C ASP A 57 7.25 -6.30 6.63
N GLY A 58 6.65 -5.60 5.66
CA GLY A 58 5.46 -4.78 5.93
C GLY A 58 5.72 -3.59 6.84
N SER A 59 6.99 -3.24 7.08
CA SER A 59 7.34 -2.06 7.85
C SER A 59 6.76 -0.81 7.18
N HIS A 60 5.99 -0.07 7.96
CA HIS A 60 5.47 1.21 7.51
C HIS A 60 6.64 2.17 7.29
N ILE A 61 6.80 2.68 6.08
CA ILE A 61 7.65 3.84 5.86
C ILE A 61 6.81 5.07 6.19
N PRO A 62 7.04 5.73 7.34
CA PRO A 62 6.23 6.87 7.72
C PRO A 62 6.33 7.97 6.65
N GLY A 63 5.18 8.53 6.27
CA GLY A 63 5.14 9.69 5.41
C GLY A 63 5.42 9.45 3.93
N ILE A 64 5.05 8.28 3.40
CA ILE A 64 5.08 8.06 1.94
C ILE A 64 4.12 9.06 1.28
N PRO A 65 4.64 10.02 0.46
CA PRO A 65 3.76 10.91 -0.27
C PRO A 65 2.84 10.11 -1.20
N GLY A 66 1.52 10.32 -1.11
CA GLY A 66 0.53 9.66 -1.95
C GLY A 66 -0.05 8.35 -1.40
N GLY A 67 0.39 7.87 -0.24
CA GLY A 67 -0.16 6.65 0.38
C GLY A 67 -1.66 6.76 0.66
N THR A 68 -2.10 7.90 1.17
CA THR A 68 -3.52 8.18 1.42
C THR A 68 -4.32 8.31 0.14
N ASP A 69 -3.80 8.97 -0.88
CA ASP A 69 -4.46 9.13 -2.18
C ASP A 69 -4.67 7.78 -2.87
N ARG A 70 -3.66 6.92 -2.83
CA ARG A 70 -3.77 5.55 -3.32
C ARG A 70 -4.81 4.76 -2.56
N LEU A 71 -4.84 4.86 -1.23
CA LEU A 71 -5.83 4.20 -0.39
C LEU A 71 -7.24 4.65 -0.75
N MET A 72 -7.48 5.95 -0.89
CA MET A 72 -8.78 6.51 -1.27
C MET A 72 -9.26 5.94 -2.60
N LYS A 73 -8.38 5.89 -3.58
CA LYS A 73 -8.68 5.32 -4.90
C LYS A 73 -9.07 3.84 -4.81
N LEU A 74 -8.29 3.05 -4.09
CA LEU A 74 -8.54 1.62 -3.95
C LEU A 74 -9.79 1.33 -3.12
N LEU A 75 -10.06 2.11 -2.08
CA LEU A 75 -11.32 2.02 -1.33
C LEU A 75 -12.52 2.31 -2.23
N ALA A 76 -12.45 3.33 -3.07
CA ALA A 76 -13.51 3.66 -4.01
C ALA A 76 -13.77 2.54 -5.03
N GLU A 77 -12.73 1.83 -5.45
CA GLU A 77 -12.84 0.75 -6.43
C GLU A 77 -13.22 -0.60 -5.82
N LEU A 78 -12.74 -0.91 -4.61
CA LEU A 78 -12.76 -2.26 -4.06
C LEU A 78 -13.62 -2.43 -2.80
N LEU A 79 -13.96 -1.36 -2.09
CA LEU A 79 -14.77 -1.48 -0.89
C LEU A 79 -16.23 -1.78 -1.23
N VAL A 80 -16.71 -2.97 -0.89
CA VAL A 80 -18.10 -3.37 -1.08
C VAL A 80 -18.95 -2.92 0.10
N SER A 81 -18.49 -3.17 1.33
CA SER A 81 -19.16 -2.78 2.57
C SER A 81 -18.17 -2.67 3.71
N ALA A 82 -18.57 -1.94 4.75
CA ALA A 82 -17.83 -1.81 5.99
C ALA A 82 -18.75 -2.12 7.18
N ASP A 83 -18.24 -2.92 8.11
CA ASP A 83 -18.92 -3.29 9.35
C ASP A 83 -17.93 -3.18 10.50
N HIS A 84 -18.34 -3.46 11.71
CA HIS A 84 -17.47 -3.34 12.87
C HIS A 84 -17.95 -4.23 14.05
N SER A 85 -17.04 -4.50 14.95
CA SER A 85 -17.32 -5.07 16.27
C SER A 85 -16.22 -4.64 17.24
N GLY A 86 -16.59 -4.11 18.40
CA GLY A 86 -15.62 -3.63 19.39
C GLY A 86 -14.63 -2.61 18.80
N ASN A 87 -13.37 -2.95 18.78
CA ASN A 87 -12.29 -2.14 18.21
C ASN A 87 -11.85 -2.59 16.81
N THR A 88 -12.62 -3.45 16.16
CA THR A 88 -12.31 -3.98 14.84
C THR A 88 -13.28 -3.47 13.79
N ALA A 89 -12.76 -2.87 12.73
CA ALA A 89 -13.50 -2.61 11.50
C ALA A 89 -13.39 -3.82 10.58
N VAL A 90 -14.46 -4.14 9.88
CA VAL A 90 -14.53 -5.26 8.93
C VAL A 90 -14.85 -4.73 7.55
N LEU A 91 -13.92 -4.86 6.63
CA LEU A 91 -14.10 -4.42 5.25
C LEU A 91 -14.35 -5.62 4.35
N ARG A 92 -15.32 -5.49 3.45
CA ARG A 92 -15.60 -6.49 2.41
C ARG A 92 -15.14 -5.96 1.06
N THR A 93 -14.57 -6.85 0.29
CA THR A 93 -14.08 -6.58 -1.07
C THR A 93 -14.61 -7.63 -2.05
N PRO A 94 -14.47 -7.44 -3.36
CA PRO A 94 -14.63 -8.54 -4.30
C PRO A 94 -13.64 -9.69 -3.99
N PRO A 95 -13.96 -10.94 -4.37
CA PRO A 95 -13.08 -12.07 -4.17
C PRO A 95 -11.68 -11.83 -4.72
N GLY A 96 -10.65 -12.16 -3.94
CA GLY A 96 -9.25 -12.00 -4.31
C GLY A 96 -8.66 -10.60 -4.09
N ALA A 97 -9.47 -9.60 -3.72
CA ALA A 97 -9.00 -8.21 -3.60
C ALA A 97 -8.62 -7.79 -2.18
N ALA A 98 -8.92 -8.59 -1.16
CA ALA A 98 -8.73 -8.19 0.23
C ALA A 98 -7.27 -7.88 0.58
N ASN A 99 -6.34 -8.74 0.21
CA ASN A 99 -4.91 -8.52 0.46
C ASN A 99 -4.38 -7.23 -0.17
N PHE A 100 -4.83 -6.94 -1.38
CA PHE A 100 -4.41 -5.75 -2.10
C PHE A 100 -4.87 -4.47 -1.41
N LEU A 101 -6.13 -4.43 -0.99
CA LEU A 101 -6.68 -3.30 -0.25
C LEU A 101 -6.06 -3.18 1.15
N ALA A 102 -5.88 -4.29 1.87
CA ALA A 102 -5.24 -4.29 3.19
C ALA A 102 -3.81 -3.73 3.12
N SER A 103 -3.06 -4.09 2.10
CA SER A 103 -1.72 -3.55 1.87
C SER A 103 -1.74 -2.03 1.69
N ALA A 104 -2.75 -1.49 1.01
CA ALA A 104 -2.91 -0.05 0.85
C ALA A 104 -3.27 0.65 2.17
N VAL A 105 -4.10 0.02 3.01
CA VAL A 105 -4.41 0.53 4.36
C VAL A 105 -3.13 0.59 5.20
N ASP A 106 -2.35 -0.46 5.21
CA ASP A 106 -1.09 -0.50 5.98
C ASP A 106 -0.09 0.58 5.52
N ARG A 107 0.03 0.77 4.21
CA ARG A 107 0.95 1.76 3.64
C ARG A 107 0.53 3.21 3.81
N ALA A 108 -0.75 3.45 3.96
CA ALA A 108 -1.26 4.79 4.26
C ALA A 108 -0.82 5.28 5.65
N ASN A 109 -0.36 4.37 6.51
CA ASN A 109 0.11 4.65 7.86
C ASN A 109 -0.88 5.53 8.65
N LEU A 110 -2.14 5.12 8.64
CA LEU A 110 -3.19 5.85 9.37
C LEU A 110 -2.96 5.74 10.87
N GLU A 111 -3.03 6.87 11.56
CA GLU A 111 -2.82 6.95 13.01
C GLU A 111 -3.81 6.09 13.79
N ASP A 112 -5.04 5.99 13.27
CA ASP A 112 -6.14 5.25 13.89
C ASP A 112 -6.05 3.72 13.71
N VAL A 113 -5.09 3.24 12.92
CA VAL A 113 -4.94 1.83 12.57
C VAL A 113 -3.71 1.24 13.23
N VAL A 114 -3.89 0.13 13.96
CA VAL A 114 -2.79 -0.66 14.53
C VAL A 114 -2.24 -1.62 13.48
N GLY A 115 -3.11 -2.27 12.73
CA GLY A 115 -2.74 -3.24 11.71
C GLY A 115 -3.95 -3.87 11.05
N THR A 116 -3.68 -4.71 10.06
CA THR A 116 -4.72 -5.42 9.30
C THR A 116 -4.40 -6.91 9.17
N ILE A 117 -5.46 -7.70 9.04
CA ILE A 117 -5.38 -9.09 8.59
C ILE A 117 -6.41 -9.27 7.48
N ALA A 118 -5.99 -9.84 6.36
CA ALA A 118 -6.85 -10.04 5.20
C ALA A 118 -7.02 -11.53 4.87
N GLY A 119 -8.26 -11.90 4.57
CA GLY A 119 -8.61 -13.16 3.91
C GLY A 119 -8.67 -12.95 2.40
N ASP A 120 -9.60 -13.64 1.74
CA ASP A 120 -9.83 -13.53 0.29
C ASP A 120 -10.63 -12.28 -0.08
N ASP A 121 -11.75 -12.05 0.63
CA ASP A 121 -12.73 -10.97 0.39
C ASP A 121 -13.04 -10.14 1.63
N THR A 122 -12.34 -10.36 2.73
CA THR A 122 -12.60 -9.74 4.02
C THR A 122 -11.31 -9.28 4.66
N ILE A 123 -11.34 -8.07 5.23
CA ILE A 123 -10.20 -7.48 5.95
C ILE A 123 -10.66 -7.13 7.37
N PHE A 124 -9.91 -7.56 8.37
CA PHE A 124 -10.03 -7.06 9.74
C PHE A 124 -9.01 -5.95 9.96
N VAL A 125 -9.49 -4.78 10.32
CA VAL A 125 -8.67 -3.61 10.61
C VAL A 125 -8.80 -3.28 12.10
N LEU A 126 -7.69 -3.40 12.81
CA LEU A 126 -7.68 -3.11 14.25
C LEU A 126 -7.51 -1.62 14.48
N ALA A 127 -8.51 -1.01 15.15
CA ALA A 127 -8.46 0.39 15.53
C ALA A 127 -7.53 0.61 16.73
N ARG A 128 -6.84 1.72 16.71
CA ARG A 128 -6.02 2.16 17.84
C ARG A 128 -6.91 2.84 18.88
N GLU A 129 -6.87 2.36 20.11
CA GLU A 129 -7.59 3.01 21.19
C GLU A 129 -7.19 4.48 21.35
N PRO A 130 -8.11 5.38 21.63
CA PRO A 130 -9.53 5.19 22.00
C PRO A 130 -10.50 5.07 20.80
N VAL A 131 -10.03 5.02 19.56
CA VAL A 131 -10.88 4.89 18.38
C VAL A 131 -11.58 3.53 18.39
N THR A 132 -12.89 3.54 18.16
CA THR A 132 -13.67 2.30 18.06
C THR A 132 -13.65 1.73 16.64
N GLY A 133 -13.99 0.44 16.52
CA GLY A 133 -14.17 -0.18 15.20
C GLY A 133 -15.25 0.52 14.37
N ALA A 134 -16.33 0.98 15.03
CA ALA A 134 -17.39 1.75 14.37
C ALA A 134 -16.88 3.06 13.77
N GLU A 135 -16.13 3.83 14.54
CA GLU A 135 -15.53 5.09 14.07
C GLU A 135 -14.53 4.85 12.92
N LEU A 136 -13.71 3.83 13.04
CA LEU A 136 -12.75 3.49 11.99
C LEU A 136 -13.44 3.03 10.71
N ALA A 137 -14.46 2.17 10.81
CA ALA A 137 -15.25 1.73 9.66
C ALA A 137 -15.90 2.91 8.92
N GLU A 138 -16.45 3.86 9.67
CA GLU A 138 -17.06 5.07 9.13
C GLU A 138 -16.04 5.96 8.43
N ARG A 139 -14.87 6.16 9.03
CA ARG A 139 -13.77 6.94 8.43
C ARG A 139 -13.26 6.33 7.14
N LEU A 140 -13.07 5.02 7.08
CA LEU A 140 -12.64 4.32 5.88
C LEU A 140 -13.72 4.38 4.78
N ALA A 141 -15.00 4.19 5.14
CA ALA A 141 -16.10 4.35 4.22
C ALA A 141 -16.22 5.78 3.67
N ALA A 142 -15.97 6.78 4.52
CA ALA A 142 -15.94 8.20 4.10
C ALA A 142 -14.80 8.48 3.12
N LEU A 143 -13.63 7.89 3.32
CA LEU A 143 -12.51 8.00 2.37
C LEU A 143 -12.86 7.41 1.01
N SER A 144 -13.63 6.33 0.94
CA SER A 144 -14.07 5.73 -0.33
C SER A 144 -14.97 6.65 -1.15
N ARG A 145 -15.64 7.60 -0.52
CA ARG A 145 -16.58 8.55 -1.17
C ARG A 145 -15.93 9.86 -1.60
N ARG A 146 -14.73 10.15 -1.13
CA ARG A 146 -13.99 11.33 -1.58
C ARG A 146 -13.49 11.09 -3.00
N ARG A 147 -13.98 11.91 -3.94
CA ARG A 147 -13.39 11.97 -5.28
C ARG A 147 -12.23 12.94 -5.26
N LEU A 148 -11.13 12.47 -5.74
CA LEU A 148 -9.98 13.34 -6.02
C LEU A 148 -10.29 14.27 -7.20
#